data_6fd89db0fcb1c1c970594b7998bb5374
#
_entry.id   6fd89db0fcb1c1c970594b7998bb5374
#
_cell.length_a   1.000
_cell.length_b   1.000
_cell.length_c   1.000
_cell.angle_alpha   90.00
_cell.angle_beta   90.00
_cell.angle_gamma   90.00
#
_symmetry.space_group_name_H-M   'P 1'
#
loop_
_entity.id
_entity.type
_entity.pdbx_description
1 polymer ?
#
loop_
_entity_poly.entity_id
_entity_poly.type
_entity_poly.pdbx_seq_one_letter_code
_entity_poly.pdbx_strand_id
1 'polypeptide(L)'
;GIGPCYMDKYARTGIRVCDLMNKEVLAEKLKRNLAAKNALFTKVYGAEPMEYEPMLKAYLVYAEELRPHVTDTSVALGNIFDAHKKVLFEGAQATFLDIDYGTYPYVTSSNPTAGNAATGSGVGPRFIDHVVGVVKAYTTRVGEGPFVCELFDTDGPGTYLRNTGHEFGTVTGRPRRC
;
A
#
# COMPACT_ATOMS: atom_id res chain seq x y z
N GLY A 1 -2.23 -0.96 8.97
CA GLY A 1 -2.06 -1.64 7.68
C GLY A 1 -3.03 -1.13 6.62
N ILE A 2 -2.77 -1.47 5.37
CA ILE A 2 -3.56 -1.02 4.20
C ILE A 2 -4.75 -1.94 3.86
N GLY A 3 -4.87 -3.08 4.55
CA GLY A 3 -5.91 -4.09 4.29
C GLY A 3 -7.33 -3.53 4.24
N PRO A 4 -7.79 -2.76 5.22
CA PRO A 4 -9.14 -2.20 5.21
C PRO A 4 -9.43 -1.29 4.01
N CYS A 5 -8.44 -0.52 3.55
CA CYS A 5 -8.57 0.32 2.36
C CYS A 5 -8.74 -0.53 1.09
N TYR A 6 -7.96 -1.61 0.96
CA TYR A 6 -8.10 -2.55 -0.15
C TYR A 6 -9.44 -3.31 -0.11
N MET A 7 -9.92 -3.69 1.08
CA MET A 7 -11.26 -4.26 1.23
C MET A 7 -12.33 -3.31 0.70
N ASP A 8 -12.28 -2.04 1.07
CA ASP A 8 -13.23 -1.03 0.60
C ASP A 8 -13.12 -0.78 -0.91
N LYS A 9 -11.89 -0.84 -1.48
CA LYS A 9 -11.65 -0.76 -2.92
C LYS A 9 -12.39 -1.87 -3.67
N TYR A 10 -12.22 -3.12 -3.25
CA TYR A 10 -12.85 -4.27 -3.92
C TYR A 10 -14.35 -4.36 -3.65
N ALA A 11 -14.82 -3.92 -2.48
CA ALA A 11 -16.24 -3.72 -2.20
C ALA A 11 -16.86 -2.56 -2.99
N ARG A 12 -16.03 -1.75 -3.66
CA ARG A 12 -16.45 -0.57 -4.42
C ARG A 12 -17.10 0.52 -3.57
N THR A 13 -16.76 0.55 -2.29
CA THR A 13 -17.19 1.57 -1.33
C THR A 13 -16.08 2.59 -1.01
N GLY A 14 -14.86 2.34 -1.47
CA GLY A 14 -13.70 3.18 -1.22
C GLY A 14 -13.86 4.62 -1.74
N ILE A 15 -13.19 5.54 -1.08
CA ILE A 15 -13.05 6.92 -1.51
C ILE A 15 -11.78 7.03 -2.35
N ARG A 16 -11.92 7.51 -3.58
CA ARG A 16 -10.81 7.70 -4.50
C ARG A 16 -10.25 9.11 -4.41
N VAL A 17 -9.03 9.33 -4.91
CA VAL A 17 -8.41 10.66 -4.95
C VAL A 17 -9.27 11.65 -5.75
N CYS A 18 -9.89 11.24 -6.86
CA CYS A 18 -10.81 12.10 -7.60
C CYS A 18 -12.06 12.49 -6.78
N ASP A 19 -12.56 11.61 -5.91
CA ASP A 19 -13.67 11.92 -5.01
C ASP A 19 -13.26 12.97 -3.96
N LEU A 20 -12.01 12.89 -3.48
CA LEU A 20 -11.45 13.87 -2.54
C LEU A 20 -11.42 15.29 -3.13
N MET A 21 -11.29 15.41 -4.45
CA MET A 21 -11.29 16.71 -5.15
C MET A 21 -12.68 17.35 -5.27
N ASN A 22 -13.75 16.61 -4.91
CA ASN A 22 -15.12 17.10 -4.93
C ASN A 22 -15.72 17.01 -3.53
N LYS A 23 -15.97 18.17 -2.90
CA LYS A 23 -16.43 18.27 -1.51
C LYS A 23 -17.73 17.53 -1.24
N GLU A 24 -18.70 17.63 -2.15
CA GLU A 24 -20.02 17.02 -2.01
C GLU A 24 -19.92 15.50 -2.08
N VAL A 25 -19.16 14.98 -3.06
CA VAL A 25 -18.92 13.55 -3.22
C VAL A 25 -18.14 12.97 -2.05
N LEU A 26 -17.11 13.68 -1.59
CA LEU A 26 -16.34 13.29 -0.40
C LEU A 26 -17.24 13.20 0.83
N ALA A 27 -18.04 14.24 1.07
CA ALA A 27 -18.93 14.32 2.24
C ALA A 27 -19.95 13.17 2.26
N GLU A 28 -20.58 12.88 1.12
CA GLU A 28 -21.54 11.78 0.98
C GLU A 28 -20.89 10.42 1.23
N LYS A 29 -19.78 10.13 0.52
CA LYS A 29 -19.08 8.87 0.66
C LYS A 29 -18.52 8.66 2.06
N LEU A 30 -17.93 9.70 2.65
CA LEU A 30 -17.40 9.65 4.01
C LEU A 30 -18.50 9.35 5.03
N LYS A 31 -19.62 10.05 4.93
CA LYS A 31 -20.77 9.84 5.83
C LYS A 31 -21.28 8.40 5.77
N ARG A 32 -21.49 7.88 4.57
CA ARG A 32 -21.95 6.49 4.35
C ARG A 32 -20.96 5.48 4.90
N ASN A 33 -19.67 5.63 4.57
CA ASN A 33 -18.63 4.67 4.97
C ASN A 33 -18.42 4.72 6.48
N LEU A 34 -18.42 5.92 7.06
CA LEU A 34 -18.23 6.09 8.50
C LEU A 34 -19.38 5.48 9.31
N ALA A 35 -20.62 5.61 8.84
CA ALA A 35 -21.75 4.94 9.48
C ALA A 35 -21.56 3.41 9.56
N ALA A 36 -21.12 2.78 8.46
CA ALA A 36 -20.85 1.35 8.43
C ALA A 36 -19.66 0.95 9.33
N LYS A 37 -18.58 1.73 9.31
CA LYS A 37 -17.39 1.46 10.15
C LYS A 37 -17.70 1.68 11.64
N ASN A 38 -18.44 2.72 11.99
CA ASN A 38 -18.82 2.97 13.38
C ASN A 38 -19.74 1.87 13.93
N ALA A 39 -20.63 1.31 13.11
CA ALA A 39 -21.40 0.15 13.52
C ALA A 39 -20.52 -1.05 13.86
N LEU A 40 -19.45 -1.29 13.09
CA LEU A 40 -18.46 -2.32 13.36
C LEU A 40 -17.66 -2.00 14.63
N PHE A 41 -17.16 -0.79 14.78
CA PHE A 41 -16.39 -0.37 15.93
C PHE A 41 -17.18 -0.55 17.24
N THR A 42 -18.39 -0.02 17.29
CA THR A 42 -19.20 -0.07 18.51
C THR A 42 -19.78 -1.43 18.81
N LYS A 43 -20.34 -2.13 17.81
CA LYS A 43 -21.07 -3.38 18.05
C LYS A 43 -20.19 -4.64 18.08
N VAL A 44 -19.04 -4.62 17.41
CA VAL A 44 -18.16 -5.80 17.32
C VAL A 44 -16.90 -5.62 18.15
N TYR A 45 -16.28 -4.45 18.08
CA TYR A 45 -15.00 -4.22 18.75
C TYR A 45 -15.13 -3.53 20.12
N GLY A 46 -16.31 -3.02 20.48
CA GLY A 46 -16.49 -2.26 21.70
C GLY A 46 -15.65 -0.97 21.76
N ALA A 47 -15.32 -0.43 20.59
CA ALA A 47 -14.53 0.79 20.45
C ALA A 47 -15.43 2.02 20.26
N GLU A 48 -14.90 3.18 20.59
CA GLU A 48 -15.60 4.45 20.38
C GLU A 48 -15.80 4.74 18.88
N PRO A 49 -16.94 5.34 18.51
CA PRO A 49 -17.18 5.74 17.13
C PRO A 49 -16.29 6.91 16.74
N MET A 50 -15.95 7.01 15.47
CA MET A 50 -15.26 8.16 14.90
C MET A 50 -16.26 9.26 14.52
N GLU A 51 -15.89 10.50 14.77
CA GLU A 51 -16.72 11.66 14.49
C GLU A 51 -16.60 12.10 13.02
N TYR A 52 -17.74 12.41 12.41
CA TYR A 52 -17.81 12.77 11.00
C TYR A 52 -17.25 14.17 10.70
N GLU A 53 -17.68 15.19 11.46
CA GLU A 53 -17.34 16.59 11.16
C GLU A 53 -15.85 16.90 11.27
N PRO A 54 -15.12 16.48 12.32
CA PRO A 54 -13.67 16.69 12.40
C PRO A 54 -12.94 15.99 11.27
N MET A 55 -13.37 14.78 10.93
CA MET A 55 -12.75 14.00 9.84
C MET A 55 -12.98 14.69 8.49
N LEU A 56 -14.21 15.09 8.16
CA LEU A 56 -14.50 15.80 6.92
C LEU A 56 -13.66 17.09 6.81
N LYS A 57 -13.60 17.88 7.88
CA LYS A 57 -12.83 19.11 7.92
C LYS A 57 -11.34 18.86 7.63
N ALA A 58 -10.74 17.85 8.26
CA ALA A 58 -9.35 17.49 8.02
C ALA A 58 -9.10 17.08 6.57
N TYR A 59 -9.96 16.23 6.02
CA TYR A 59 -9.79 15.75 4.64
C TYR A 59 -10.04 16.84 3.59
N LEU A 60 -10.85 17.84 3.87
CA LEU A 60 -11.00 19.01 2.99
C LEU A 60 -9.71 19.86 2.95
N VAL A 61 -8.99 19.97 4.07
CA VAL A 61 -7.67 20.64 4.07
C VAL A 61 -6.67 19.83 3.24
N TYR A 62 -6.60 18.52 3.46
CA TYR A 62 -5.73 17.64 2.66
C TYR A 62 -6.07 17.65 1.17
N ALA A 63 -7.35 17.80 0.82
CA ALA A 63 -7.79 17.91 -0.56
C ALA A 63 -7.18 19.14 -1.26
N GLU A 64 -7.17 20.29 -0.58
CA GLU A 64 -6.58 21.52 -1.14
C GLU A 64 -5.05 21.42 -1.25
N GLU A 65 -4.37 20.83 -0.27
CA GLU A 65 -2.92 20.59 -0.33
C GLU A 65 -2.54 19.63 -1.47
N LEU A 66 -3.34 18.60 -1.70
CA LEU A 66 -3.09 17.59 -2.73
C LEU A 66 -3.50 18.03 -4.13
N ARG A 67 -4.43 18.97 -4.26
CA ARG A 67 -5.02 19.38 -5.55
C ARG A 67 -3.99 19.68 -6.66
N PRO A 68 -2.89 20.40 -6.40
CA PRO A 68 -1.86 20.66 -7.44
C PRO A 68 -1.13 19.39 -7.91
N HIS A 69 -1.23 18.29 -7.18
CA HIS A 69 -0.54 17.01 -7.43
C HIS A 69 -1.45 15.94 -8.02
N VAL A 70 -2.73 16.25 -8.24
CA VAL A 70 -3.72 15.29 -8.76
C VAL A 70 -3.91 15.48 -10.26
N THR A 71 -3.77 14.40 -11.00
CA THR A 71 -3.99 14.37 -12.45
C THR A 71 -4.51 13.00 -12.89
N ASP A 72 -4.98 12.91 -14.13
CA ASP A 72 -5.19 11.62 -14.78
C ASP A 72 -3.83 11.04 -15.19
N THR A 73 -3.39 10.01 -14.47
CA THR A 73 -2.08 9.39 -14.66
C THR A 73 -1.95 8.69 -16.00
N SER A 74 -3.04 8.16 -16.57
CA SER A 74 -3.03 7.51 -17.89
C SER A 74 -2.72 8.53 -18.97
N VAL A 75 -3.37 9.69 -18.90
CA VAL A 75 -3.13 10.82 -19.87
C VAL A 75 -1.73 11.38 -19.68
N ALA A 76 -1.32 11.65 -18.43
CA ALA A 76 -0.01 12.23 -18.14
C ALA A 76 1.13 11.33 -18.61
N LEU A 77 1.04 10.02 -18.34
CA LEU A 77 2.05 9.06 -18.80
C LEU A 77 2.00 8.84 -20.32
N GLY A 78 0.82 8.82 -20.94
CA GLY A 78 0.68 8.77 -22.39
C GLY A 78 1.46 9.89 -23.05
N ASN A 79 1.27 11.13 -22.60
CA ASN A 79 2.00 12.31 -23.14
C ASN A 79 3.53 12.19 -22.94
N ILE A 80 3.98 11.59 -21.83
CA ILE A 80 5.41 11.35 -21.56
C ILE A 80 5.99 10.33 -22.57
N PHE A 81 5.26 9.25 -22.85
CA PHE A 81 5.68 8.23 -23.81
C PHE A 81 5.65 8.76 -25.25
N ASP A 82 4.64 9.53 -25.62
CA ASP A 82 4.56 10.17 -26.94
C ASP A 82 5.71 11.15 -27.18
N ALA A 83 6.19 11.78 -26.10
CA ALA A 83 7.39 12.61 -26.13
C ALA A 83 8.71 11.82 -26.05
N HIS A 84 8.68 10.50 -26.15
CA HIS A 84 9.83 9.58 -26.07
C HIS A 84 10.68 9.76 -24.80
N LYS A 85 10.07 10.16 -23.69
CA LYS A 85 10.75 10.29 -22.40
C LYS A 85 10.77 8.97 -21.65
N LYS A 86 11.78 8.80 -20.82
CA LYS A 86 11.92 7.61 -19.95
C LYS A 86 11.10 7.77 -18.69
N VAL A 87 10.47 6.67 -18.27
CA VAL A 87 9.68 6.57 -17.02
C VAL A 87 10.26 5.46 -16.17
N LEU A 88 10.49 5.73 -14.90
CA LEU A 88 10.85 4.73 -13.91
C LEU A 88 9.61 4.45 -13.03
N PHE A 89 9.18 3.19 -13.02
CA PHE A 89 8.18 2.70 -12.08
C PHE A 89 8.91 2.06 -10.89
N GLU A 90 8.72 2.60 -9.71
CA GLU A 90 9.29 2.05 -8.49
C GLU A 90 8.17 1.38 -7.68
N GLY A 91 8.34 0.07 -7.44
CA GLY A 91 7.47 -0.69 -6.56
C GLY A 91 7.91 -0.58 -5.10
N ALA A 92 7.11 -1.15 -4.23
CA ALA A 92 7.39 -1.26 -2.80
C ALA A 92 7.17 -2.71 -2.34
N GLN A 93 7.59 -3.02 -1.11
CA GLN A 93 7.42 -4.33 -0.50
C GLN A 93 8.30 -5.40 -1.18
N ALA A 94 7.77 -6.61 -1.42
CA ALA A 94 8.53 -7.70 -2.01
C ALA A 94 7.63 -8.67 -2.80
N THR A 95 8.20 -9.36 -3.76
CA THR A 95 7.49 -10.33 -4.62
C THR A 95 6.75 -11.40 -3.81
N PHE A 96 7.35 -11.95 -2.76
CA PHE A 96 6.69 -12.95 -1.92
C PHE A 96 5.57 -12.40 -1.00
N LEU A 97 5.40 -11.09 -0.97
CA LEU A 97 4.26 -10.44 -0.30
C LEU A 97 3.11 -10.11 -1.27
N ASP A 98 3.23 -10.44 -2.54
CA ASP A 98 2.16 -10.20 -3.52
C ASP A 98 0.92 -11.02 -3.16
N ILE A 99 -0.27 -10.40 -3.22
CA ILE A 99 -1.54 -11.04 -2.81
C ILE A 99 -1.88 -12.26 -3.67
N ASP A 100 -1.51 -12.25 -4.94
CA ASP A 100 -1.82 -13.33 -5.88
C ASP A 100 -0.66 -14.31 -6.03
N TYR A 101 0.57 -13.81 -6.14
CA TYR A 101 1.76 -14.61 -6.43
C TYR A 101 2.55 -15.01 -5.18
N GLY A 102 2.40 -14.29 -4.08
CA GLY A 102 3.19 -14.47 -2.87
C GLY A 102 2.81 -15.67 -2.02
N THR A 103 3.32 -15.68 -0.80
CA THR A 103 3.12 -16.76 0.19
C THR A 103 1.79 -16.57 0.95
N TYR A 104 0.68 -16.56 0.24
CA TYR A 104 -0.65 -16.43 0.82
C TYR A 104 -0.88 -17.47 1.94
N PRO A 105 -1.48 -17.10 3.09
CA PRO A 105 -2.11 -15.82 3.41
C PRO A 105 -1.15 -14.77 4.01
N TYR A 106 0.14 -15.04 4.11
CA TYR A 106 1.15 -14.17 4.71
C TYR A 106 1.68 -13.16 3.68
N VAL A 107 0.80 -12.32 3.18
CA VAL A 107 1.02 -11.37 2.09
C VAL A 107 0.50 -9.98 2.44
N THR A 108 0.84 -8.98 1.62
CA THR A 108 0.17 -7.68 1.65
C THR A 108 -1.15 -7.74 0.88
N SER A 109 -1.99 -6.71 1.00
CA SER A 109 -3.25 -6.63 0.26
C SER A 109 -3.07 -6.08 -1.16
N SER A 110 -1.86 -5.87 -1.61
CA SER A 110 -1.53 -5.30 -2.92
C SER A 110 -0.70 -6.26 -3.77
N ASN A 111 -0.44 -5.86 -5.01
CA ASN A 111 0.44 -6.57 -5.94
C ASN A 111 1.75 -5.79 -6.11
N PRO A 112 2.81 -6.08 -5.34
CA PRO A 112 4.11 -5.43 -5.49
C PRO A 112 4.92 -5.88 -6.71
N THR A 113 4.50 -6.92 -7.42
CA THR A 113 5.15 -7.37 -8.64
C THR A 113 5.05 -6.35 -9.78
N ALA A 114 6.01 -6.38 -10.71
CA ALA A 114 6.13 -5.41 -11.80
C ALA A 114 4.86 -5.30 -12.69
N GLY A 115 4.07 -6.36 -12.80
CA GLY A 115 2.81 -6.35 -13.56
C GLY A 115 1.81 -5.30 -13.07
N ASN A 116 1.84 -4.98 -11.78
CA ASN A 116 0.94 -3.97 -11.21
C ASN A 116 1.33 -2.53 -11.61
N ALA A 117 2.53 -2.29 -12.12
CA ALA A 117 2.91 -0.98 -12.63
C ALA A 117 1.96 -0.54 -13.76
N ALA A 118 1.58 -1.45 -14.64
CA ALA A 118 0.63 -1.19 -15.71
C ALA A 118 -0.79 -0.88 -15.15
N THR A 119 -1.34 -1.76 -14.34
CA THR A 119 -2.71 -1.59 -13.80
C THR A 119 -2.82 -0.43 -12.81
N GLY A 120 -1.79 -0.23 -11.98
CA GLY A 120 -1.78 0.82 -10.95
C GLY A 120 -1.62 2.23 -11.52
N SER A 121 -0.90 2.39 -12.62
CA SER A 121 -0.66 3.68 -13.27
C SER A 121 -1.59 3.97 -14.46
N GLY A 122 -2.29 2.95 -14.96
CA GLY A 122 -3.20 3.08 -16.10
C GLY A 122 -2.49 3.08 -17.47
N VAL A 123 -1.29 2.50 -17.56
CA VAL A 123 -0.57 2.36 -18.84
C VAL A 123 -0.69 0.93 -19.37
N GLY A 124 -0.57 0.78 -20.67
CA GLY A 124 -0.54 -0.54 -21.30
C GLY A 124 0.75 -1.30 -20.95
N PRO A 125 0.73 -2.63 -20.79
CA PRO A 125 1.92 -3.40 -20.43
C PRO A 125 3.05 -3.30 -21.46
N ARG A 126 2.75 -2.94 -22.70
CA ARG A 126 3.74 -2.72 -23.76
C ARG A 126 4.66 -1.51 -23.56
N PHE A 127 4.32 -0.62 -22.62
CA PHE A 127 5.15 0.53 -22.25
C PHE A 127 6.16 0.21 -21.14
N ILE A 128 6.23 -1.05 -20.70
CA ILE A 128 7.25 -1.53 -19.75
C ILE A 128 8.28 -2.32 -20.52
N ASP A 129 9.38 -1.66 -20.89
CA ASP A 129 10.43 -2.27 -21.70
C ASP A 129 11.34 -3.19 -20.89
N HIS A 130 11.65 -2.79 -19.65
CA HIS A 130 12.60 -3.48 -18.78
C HIS A 130 12.07 -3.59 -17.36
N VAL A 131 12.32 -4.75 -16.75
CA VAL A 131 12.04 -4.99 -15.33
C VAL A 131 13.36 -5.26 -14.61
N VAL A 132 13.64 -4.49 -13.58
CA VAL A 132 14.81 -4.64 -12.73
C VAL A 132 14.39 -5.18 -11.37
N GLY A 133 14.93 -6.33 -10.99
CA GLY A 133 14.76 -6.91 -9.67
C GLY A 133 15.83 -6.39 -8.71
N VAL A 134 15.41 -5.85 -7.57
CA VAL A 134 16.32 -5.47 -6.48
C VAL A 134 16.29 -6.57 -5.42
N VAL A 135 17.44 -7.12 -5.10
CA VAL A 135 17.59 -8.23 -4.15
C VAL A 135 18.56 -7.83 -3.05
N LYS A 136 18.22 -8.14 -1.81
CA LYS A 136 19.15 -8.00 -0.68
C LYS A 136 20.21 -9.11 -0.74
N ALA A 137 21.39 -8.83 -0.23
CA ALA A 137 22.46 -9.83 -0.11
C ALA A 137 22.09 -10.97 0.86
N TYR A 138 21.15 -10.75 1.75
CA TYR A 138 20.53 -11.73 2.64
C TYR A 138 19.03 -11.48 2.72
N THR A 139 18.26 -12.52 2.98
CA THR A 139 16.78 -12.40 3.04
C THR A 139 16.33 -12.01 4.44
N THR A 140 15.29 -11.18 4.49
CA THR A 140 14.62 -10.85 5.75
C THR A 140 13.11 -10.94 5.60
N ARG A 141 12.41 -11.27 6.69
CA ARG A 141 10.95 -11.31 6.72
C ARG A 141 10.40 -10.69 8.00
N VAL A 142 9.36 -9.87 7.89
CA VAL A 142 8.57 -9.39 9.02
C VAL A 142 7.33 -10.27 9.17
N GLY A 143 7.07 -10.72 10.40
CA GLY A 143 5.89 -11.53 10.70
C GLY A 143 6.04 -13.01 10.36
N GLU A 144 4.91 -13.67 10.26
CA GLU A 144 4.81 -15.10 10.05
C GLU A 144 4.93 -15.47 8.56
N GLY A 145 4.80 -16.75 8.28
CA GLY A 145 4.87 -17.31 6.94
C GLY A 145 6.17 -18.06 6.65
N PRO A 146 6.25 -18.77 5.53
CA PRO A 146 7.39 -19.59 5.17
C PRO A 146 8.65 -18.76 4.99
N PHE A 147 9.77 -19.29 5.50
CA PHE A 147 11.08 -18.69 5.38
C PHE A 147 12.13 -19.82 5.41
N VAL A 148 12.35 -20.45 4.29
CA VAL A 148 13.11 -21.70 4.16
C VAL A 148 14.59 -21.60 4.56
N CYS A 149 15.17 -20.40 4.52
CA CYS A 149 16.57 -20.14 4.90
C CYS A 149 16.70 -19.35 6.22
N GLU A 150 15.69 -19.38 7.06
CA GLU A 150 15.72 -18.70 8.35
C GLU A 150 16.77 -19.26 9.29
N LEU A 151 17.52 -18.37 9.92
CA LEU A 151 18.52 -18.70 10.93
C LEU A 151 17.90 -18.55 12.33
N PHE A 152 17.79 -19.64 13.05
CA PHE A 152 17.15 -19.71 14.38
C PHE A 152 18.19 -19.60 15.53
N ASP A 153 19.26 -18.85 15.31
CA ASP A 153 20.30 -18.67 16.31
C ASP A 153 20.03 -17.48 17.24
N THR A 154 20.50 -17.57 18.48
CA THR A 154 20.45 -16.47 19.46
C THR A 154 21.72 -15.61 19.44
N ASP A 155 22.87 -16.16 19.07
CA ASP A 155 24.18 -15.51 19.09
C ASP A 155 24.99 -15.76 17.81
N GLY A 156 24.37 -16.25 16.77
CA GLY A 156 24.99 -16.63 15.50
C GLY A 156 24.77 -15.63 14.37
N PRO A 157 24.94 -16.08 13.11
CA PRO A 157 24.84 -15.23 11.92
C PRO A 157 23.50 -14.51 11.78
N GLY A 158 22.37 -15.12 12.17
CA GLY A 158 21.05 -14.49 12.07
C GLY A 158 20.93 -13.28 13.01
N THR A 159 21.41 -13.39 14.23
CA THR A 159 21.45 -12.27 15.18
C THR A 159 22.42 -11.19 14.73
N TYR A 160 23.58 -11.57 14.19
CA TYR A 160 24.54 -10.63 13.62
C TYR A 160 23.92 -9.83 12.47
N LEU A 161 23.28 -10.49 11.50
CA LEU A 161 22.61 -9.83 10.37
C LEU A 161 21.52 -8.87 10.84
N ARG A 162 20.70 -9.29 11.80
CA ARG A 162 19.63 -8.46 12.37
C ARG A 162 20.16 -7.18 13.00
N ASN A 163 21.18 -7.30 13.85
CA ASN A 163 21.72 -6.17 14.59
C ASN A 163 22.53 -5.22 13.70
N THR A 164 23.42 -5.77 12.86
CA THR A 164 24.28 -4.99 11.97
C THR A 164 23.48 -4.35 10.83
N GLY A 165 22.49 -5.07 10.30
CA GLY A 165 21.60 -4.57 9.24
C GLY A 165 20.45 -3.71 9.75
N HIS A 166 20.35 -3.48 11.07
CA HIS A 166 19.22 -2.75 11.68
C HIS A 166 17.86 -3.30 11.25
N GLU A 167 17.73 -4.62 11.20
CA GLU A 167 16.56 -5.31 10.69
C GLU A 167 15.41 -5.33 11.71
N PHE A 168 14.79 -4.15 11.86
CA PHE A 168 13.63 -3.92 12.72
C PHE A 168 12.52 -3.21 11.94
N GLY A 169 11.28 -3.46 12.32
CA GLY A 169 10.12 -2.78 11.73
C GLY A 169 10.15 -1.29 12.04
N THR A 170 10.07 -0.44 11.03
CA THR A 170 10.20 1.01 11.16
C THR A 170 9.17 1.62 12.12
N VAL A 171 7.94 1.09 12.13
CA VAL A 171 6.84 1.61 12.97
C VAL A 171 6.75 0.89 14.32
N THR A 172 6.92 -0.42 14.31
CA THR A 172 6.68 -1.27 15.50
C THR A 172 7.94 -1.64 16.26
N GLY A 173 9.13 -1.40 15.70
CA GLY A 173 10.39 -1.88 16.25
C GLY A 173 10.51 -3.42 16.30
N ARG A 174 9.56 -4.16 15.73
CA ARG A 174 9.55 -5.62 15.76
C ARG A 174 10.76 -6.17 15.01
N PRO A 175 11.56 -7.08 15.60
CA PRO A 175 12.70 -7.69 14.94
C PRO A 175 12.23 -8.47 13.69
N ARG A 176 13.00 -8.35 12.62
CA ARG A 176 12.82 -9.13 11.40
C ARG A 176 13.52 -10.48 11.54
N ARG A 177 12.93 -11.49 10.99
CA ARG A 177 13.52 -12.80 10.80
C ARG A 177 14.58 -12.68 9.68
N CYS A 178 15.75 -13.30 9.87
CA CYS A 178 16.86 -13.26 8.92
C CYS A 178 17.29 -14.68 8.54
#